data_84849c572074bab95a4672b9c6648f84
#
_entry.id   84849c572074bab95a4672b9c6648f84
#
_cell.length_a   1.000
_cell.length_b   1.000
_cell.length_c   1.000
_cell.angle_alpha   90.00
_cell.angle_beta   90.00
_cell.angle_gamma   90.00
#
_symmetry.space_group_name_H-M   'P 1'
#
loop_
_entity.id
_entity.type
_entity.pdbx_description
1 polymer ?
#
loop_
_entity_poly.entity_id
_entity_poly.type
_entity_poly.pdbx_seq_one_letter_code
_entity_poly.pdbx_strand_id
1 'polypeptide(L)'
;MTTKDKIIFIFILFLSFSANLVNAKEITNIRINEILTNNTSSCIDEYGNHSPWIEIVNTDYHAINIGGYYLTNNINNPKKYWIPTGDPRTIIAIRNYILFYGNGNSDEGVFHTNFNLNNTNFLALFSSDGKTLIDSITFPKGLKENISYARINADSDSWKTDNATPLFKNELNHKKSTGEKFKELDPYGAGMTVIATTVVFLALILLYIFFKISGNIFKKSNENEDDKTDITKIISAKGKNSEENEINAAIAMSIHLFENEAHVKESNILTISQNKNSAWKTKNYTTFFKKE
;
A
#
# COMPACT_ATOMS: atom_id res chain seq x y z
N MET A 1 -13.48 -47.08 -58.23
CA MET A 1 -12.95 -46.73 -56.91
C MET A 1 -13.43 -47.80 -55.91
N THR A 2 -12.53 -48.64 -55.47
CA THR A 2 -12.87 -49.72 -54.55
C THR A 2 -13.22 -49.20 -53.16
N THR A 3 -13.87 -49.99 -52.35
CA THR A 3 -14.18 -49.60 -50.97
C THR A 3 -12.92 -49.26 -50.13
N LYS A 4 -11.79 -49.89 -50.47
CA LYS A 4 -10.47 -49.57 -49.88
C LYS A 4 -9.99 -48.18 -50.28
N ASP A 5 -10.17 -47.77 -51.53
CA ASP A 5 -9.75 -46.46 -52.02
C ASP A 5 -10.55 -45.34 -51.35
N LYS A 6 -11.82 -45.56 -51.08
CA LYS A 6 -12.69 -44.62 -50.37
C LYS A 6 -12.26 -44.46 -48.89
N ILE A 7 -11.87 -45.51 -48.23
CA ILE A 7 -11.39 -45.48 -46.82
C ILE A 7 -10.05 -44.72 -46.78
N ILE A 8 -9.13 -45.01 -47.71
CA ILE A 8 -7.84 -44.31 -47.75
C ILE A 8 -8.03 -42.82 -48.03
N PHE A 9 -8.95 -42.48 -48.93
CA PHE A 9 -9.26 -41.09 -49.27
C PHE A 9 -9.86 -40.34 -48.04
N ILE A 10 -10.76 -40.95 -47.27
CA ILE A 10 -11.34 -40.40 -46.07
C ILE A 10 -10.24 -40.22 -44.99
N PHE A 11 -9.34 -41.18 -44.86
CA PHE A 11 -8.25 -41.12 -43.89
C PHE A 11 -7.25 -40.01 -44.22
N ILE A 12 -6.92 -39.82 -45.53
CA ILE A 12 -6.09 -38.70 -45.98
C ILE A 12 -6.78 -37.36 -45.76
N LEU A 13 -8.10 -37.27 -46.00
CA LEU A 13 -8.90 -36.07 -45.77
C LEU A 13 -8.94 -35.74 -44.26
N PHE A 14 -9.02 -36.73 -43.40
CA PHE A 14 -9.00 -36.59 -41.93
C PHE A 14 -7.60 -36.18 -41.43
N LEU A 15 -6.54 -36.72 -42.02
CA LEU A 15 -5.16 -36.28 -41.73
C LEU A 15 -4.87 -34.85 -42.19
N SER A 16 -5.41 -34.43 -43.32
CA SER A 16 -5.23 -33.07 -43.83
C SER A 16 -6.02 -32.02 -43.01
N PHE A 17 -7.13 -32.45 -42.35
CA PHE A 17 -7.92 -31.61 -41.46
C PHE A 17 -7.25 -31.41 -40.10
N SER A 18 -6.48 -32.41 -39.63
CA SER A 18 -5.73 -32.32 -38.36
C SER A 18 -4.43 -31.52 -38.44
N ALA A 19 -4.00 -31.14 -39.65
CA ALA A 19 -2.77 -30.38 -39.90
C ALA A 19 -2.96 -28.86 -39.83
N ASN A 20 -4.15 -28.32 -39.54
CA ASN A 20 -4.31 -26.98 -39.07
C ASN A 20 -3.81 -26.90 -37.60
N LEU A 21 -2.50 -26.96 -37.45
CA LEU A 21 -1.85 -26.43 -36.26
C LEU A 21 -2.32 -24.98 -36.11
N VAL A 22 -3.33 -24.80 -35.29
CA VAL A 22 -3.66 -23.49 -34.74
C VAL A 22 -2.35 -23.01 -34.10
N ASN A 23 -1.61 -22.14 -34.79
CA ASN A 23 -0.63 -21.31 -34.12
C ASN A 23 -1.41 -20.53 -33.10
N ALA A 24 -1.53 -21.08 -31.89
CA ALA A 24 -1.99 -20.33 -30.76
C ALA A 24 -1.02 -19.15 -30.65
N LYS A 25 -1.48 -17.97 -31.08
CA LYS A 25 -0.80 -16.70 -30.80
C LYS A 25 -0.62 -16.74 -29.29
N GLU A 26 0.62 -16.88 -28.86
CA GLU A 26 0.96 -16.81 -27.46
C GLU A 26 0.43 -15.45 -26.98
N ILE A 27 -0.69 -15.45 -26.27
CA ILE A 27 -1.28 -14.24 -25.71
C ILE A 27 -0.34 -13.86 -24.57
N THR A 28 0.69 -13.13 -24.92
CA THR A 28 1.59 -12.56 -23.92
C THR A 28 0.81 -11.44 -23.24
N ASN A 29 0.52 -11.63 -21.97
CA ASN A 29 -0.15 -10.66 -21.11
C ASN A 29 0.83 -9.57 -20.63
N ILE A 30 1.81 -9.23 -21.49
CA ILE A 30 2.75 -8.12 -21.30
C ILE A 30 2.33 -6.99 -22.21
N ARG A 31 2.21 -5.79 -21.66
CA ARG A 31 1.74 -4.61 -22.40
C ARG A 31 2.56 -3.37 -22.04
N ILE A 32 2.69 -2.47 -23.02
CA ILE A 32 3.16 -1.11 -22.76
C ILE A 32 2.03 -0.39 -22.03
N ASN A 33 2.32 0.16 -20.84
CA ASN A 33 1.32 0.72 -19.93
C ASN A 33 1.33 2.25 -19.89
N GLU A 34 2.52 2.85 -19.85
CA GLU A 34 2.68 4.29 -19.70
C GLU A 34 3.99 4.75 -20.34
N ILE A 35 4.00 5.95 -20.89
CA ILE A 35 5.17 6.57 -21.55
C ILE A 35 5.29 8.01 -21.07
N LEU A 36 6.45 8.37 -20.55
CA LEU A 36 6.80 9.74 -20.18
C LEU A 36 8.00 10.20 -21.00
N THR A 37 7.80 11.17 -21.88
CA THR A 37 8.87 11.73 -22.72
C THR A 37 9.60 12.89 -22.06
N ASN A 38 8.91 13.71 -21.29
CA ASN A 38 9.47 14.88 -20.63
C ASN A 38 9.40 14.73 -19.10
N ASN A 39 10.41 14.06 -18.54
CA ASN A 39 10.55 13.81 -17.11
C ASN A 39 11.40 14.91 -16.46
N THR A 40 10.83 15.68 -15.56
CA THR A 40 11.56 16.71 -14.78
C THR A 40 11.50 16.47 -13.27
N SER A 41 10.53 15.69 -12.77
CA SER A 41 10.34 15.45 -11.34
C SER A 41 9.59 14.15 -11.00
N SER A 42 9.23 13.31 -12.00
CA SER A 42 8.42 12.10 -11.76
C SER A 42 9.22 11.02 -11.03
N CYS A 43 10.27 10.51 -11.65
CA CYS A 43 11.20 9.55 -11.04
C CYS A 43 12.62 9.78 -11.57
N ILE A 44 13.58 9.24 -10.85
CA ILE A 44 15.00 9.25 -11.24
C ILE A 44 15.45 7.84 -11.62
N ASP A 45 16.41 7.76 -12.52
CA ASP A 45 17.10 6.52 -12.84
C ASP A 45 18.17 6.15 -11.78
N GLU A 46 18.90 5.05 -12.00
CA GLU A 46 19.92 4.57 -11.08
C GLU A 46 21.12 5.53 -10.95
N TYR A 47 21.24 6.50 -11.85
CA TYR A 47 22.28 7.53 -11.86
C TYR A 47 21.82 8.88 -11.30
N GLY A 48 20.54 8.97 -10.89
CA GLY A 48 19.97 10.20 -10.35
C GLY A 48 19.44 11.17 -11.41
N ASN A 49 19.33 10.76 -12.67
CA ASN A 49 18.84 11.60 -13.75
C ASN A 49 17.32 11.45 -13.93
N HIS A 50 16.66 12.52 -14.36
CA HIS A 50 15.27 12.51 -14.79
C HIS A 50 15.17 12.07 -16.27
N SER A 51 15.46 10.80 -16.53
CA SER A 51 15.39 10.23 -17.87
C SER A 51 13.95 10.01 -18.33
N PRO A 52 13.62 10.18 -19.64
CA PRO A 52 12.35 9.71 -20.21
C PRO A 52 12.19 8.22 -19.98
N TRP A 53 10.98 7.72 -19.76
CA TRP A 53 10.79 6.32 -19.43
C TRP A 53 9.55 5.69 -20.10
N ILE A 54 9.60 4.38 -20.19
CA ILE A 54 8.57 3.47 -20.68
C ILE A 54 8.22 2.54 -19.56
N GLU A 55 6.94 2.38 -19.25
CA GLU A 55 6.47 1.38 -18.33
C GLU A 55 5.83 0.21 -19.07
N ILE A 56 6.22 -0.98 -18.67
CA ILE A 56 5.65 -2.24 -19.14
C ILE A 56 4.97 -2.92 -17.97
N VAL A 57 3.75 -3.43 -18.18
CA VAL A 57 2.95 -4.12 -17.18
C VAL A 57 2.80 -5.59 -17.53
N ASN A 58 2.87 -6.43 -16.51
CA ASN A 58 2.42 -7.81 -16.56
C ASN A 58 0.95 -7.88 -16.14
N THR A 59 0.04 -8.19 -17.06
CA THR A 59 -1.38 -8.35 -16.77
C THR A 59 -1.77 -9.79 -16.45
N ASP A 60 -0.82 -10.72 -16.40
CA ASP A 60 -1.02 -12.12 -16.07
C ASP A 60 -1.07 -12.36 -14.54
N TYR A 61 -1.50 -13.56 -14.20
CA TYR A 61 -1.47 -14.13 -12.85
C TYR A 61 -0.21 -14.95 -12.56
N HIS A 62 0.78 -14.91 -13.47
CA HIS A 62 2.10 -15.53 -13.32
C HIS A 62 3.19 -14.49 -13.53
N ALA A 63 4.35 -14.69 -12.92
CA ALA A 63 5.51 -13.87 -13.20
C ALA A 63 6.01 -14.17 -14.63
N ILE A 64 6.35 -13.13 -15.39
CA ILE A 64 6.81 -13.24 -16.77
C ILE A 64 8.21 -12.66 -16.88
N ASN A 65 9.12 -13.44 -17.49
CA ASN A 65 10.46 -12.98 -17.81
C ASN A 65 10.46 -12.38 -19.23
N ILE A 66 10.79 -11.11 -19.32
CA ILE A 66 10.93 -10.38 -20.59
C ILE A 66 12.37 -10.30 -21.10
N GLY A 67 13.31 -10.95 -20.42
CA GLY A 67 14.68 -11.11 -20.93
C GLY A 67 14.66 -11.80 -22.29
N GLY A 68 15.37 -11.22 -23.25
CA GLY A 68 15.38 -11.66 -24.65
C GLY A 68 14.37 -10.96 -25.56
N TYR A 69 13.41 -10.21 -25.02
CA TYR A 69 12.45 -9.42 -25.81
C TYR A 69 13.13 -8.19 -26.42
N TYR A 70 12.44 -7.52 -27.32
CA TYR A 70 12.96 -6.36 -28.03
C TYR A 70 12.04 -5.17 -27.88
N LEU A 71 12.62 -4.02 -27.53
CA LEU A 71 11.97 -2.72 -27.58
C LEU A 71 12.47 -1.95 -28.81
N THR A 72 11.56 -1.28 -29.50
CA THR A 72 11.92 -0.45 -30.66
C THR A 72 11.03 0.77 -30.78
N ASN A 73 11.63 1.85 -31.24
CA ASN A 73 10.92 3.06 -31.70
C ASN A 73 10.79 3.13 -33.22
N ASN A 74 11.07 2.02 -33.95
CA ASN A 74 10.97 1.92 -35.38
C ASN A 74 10.47 0.53 -35.80
N ILE A 75 9.28 0.46 -36.35
CA ILE A 75 8.64 -0.79 -36.77
C ILE A 75 9.47 -1.58 -37.81
N ASN A 76 10.26 -0.88 -38.65
CA ASN A 76 11.13 -1.51 -39.64
C ASN A 76 12.43 -2.08 -39.04
N ASN A 77 12.69 -1.81 -37.75
CA ASN A 77 13.81 -2.38 -37.02
C ASN A 77 13.31 -2.97 -35.70
N PRO A 78 12.64 -4.13 -35.70
CA PRO A 78 12.03 -4.72 -34.53
C PRO A 78 13.04 -5.15 -33.44
N LYS A 79 14.30 -5.42 -33.82
CA LYS A 79 15.39 -5.87 -32.95
C LYS A 79 16.31 -4.75 -32.48
N LYS A 80 15.79 -3.52 -32.37
CA LYS A 80 16.61 -2.34 -32.09
C LYS A 80 17.26 -2.38 -30.73
N TYR A 81 16.51 -2.63 -29.67
CA TYR A 81 17.01 -2.79 -28.31
C TYR A 81 16.65 -4.18 -27.79
N TRP A 82 17.64 -4.99 -27.54
CA TRP A 82 17.49 -6.31 -26.95
C TRP A 82 17.54 -6.22 -25.44
N ILE A 83 16.51 -6.69 -24.73
CA ILE A 83 16.50 -6.78 -23.28
C ILE A 83 17.42 -7.96 -22.90
N PRO A 84 18.52 -7.73 -22.15
CA PRO A 84 19.46 -8.77 -21.79
C PRO A 84 18.79 -9.93 -21.03
N THR A 85 19.27 -11.14 -21.32
CA THR A 85 18.84 -12.36 -20.60
C THR A 85 19.70 -12.60 -19.38
N GLY A 86 19.15 -13.31 -18.39
CA GLY A 86 19.90 -13.72 -17.19
C GLY A 86 19.86 -12.73 -16.05
N ASP A 87 19.34 -11.53 -16.22
CA ASP A 87 19.11 -10.58 -15.13
C ASP A 87 17.74 -10.88 -14.46
N PRO A 88 17.70 -11.23 -13.16
CA PRO A 88 16.45 -11.52 -12.48
C PRO A 88 15.52 -10.32 -12.38
N ARG A 89 16.01 -9.10 -12.57
CA ARG A 89 15.19 -7.88 -12.57
C ARG A 89 14.30 -7.78 -13.79
N THR A 90 14.56 -8.54 -14.86
CA THR A 90 13.68 -8.61 -16.06
C THR A 90 12.48 -9.52 -15.86
N ILE A 91 12.32 -10.15 -14.69
CA ILE A 91 11.15 -10.92 -14.30
C ILE A 91 10.12 -9.97 -13.68
N ILE A 92 9.03 -9.75 -14.40
CA ILE A 92 7.92 -8.92 -13.92
C ILE A 92 6.98 -9.80 -13.09
N ALA A 93 6.83 -9.49 -11.81
CA ALA A 93 5.93 -10.20 -10.91
C ALA A 93 4.46 -10.07 -11.35
N ILE A 94 3.57 -10.85 -10.75
CA ILE A 94 2.13 -10.85 -11.01
C ILE A 94 1.56 -9.45 -10.88
N ARG A 95 0.89 -8.94 -11.92
CA ARG A 95 0.23 -7.63 -11.93
C ARG A 95 1.15 -6.47 -11.55
N ASN A 96 2.45 -6.60 -11.81
CA ASN A 96 3.45 -5.60 -11.49
C ASN A 96 4.00 -4.92 -12.76
N TYR A 97 4.84 -3.93 -12.56
CA TYR A 97 5.37 -3.02 -13.57
C TYR A 97 6.89 -3.07 -13.59
N ILE A 98 7.46 -2.65 -14.71
CA ILE A 98 8.90 -2.45 -14.88
C ILE A 98 9.13 -1.19 -15.72
N LEU A 99 10.14 -0.42 -15.40
CA LEU A 99 10.52 0.79 -16.16
C LEU A 99 11.74 0.54 -17.03
N PHE A 100 11.71 1.11 -18.23
CA PHE A 100 12.85 1.26 -19.12
C PHE A 100 13.07 2.74 -19.40
N TYR A 101 14.30 3.19 -19.29
CA TYR A 101 14.69 4.59 -19.54
C TYR A 101 15.06 4.79 -21.00
N GLY A 102 14.31 5.64 -21.67
CA GLY A 102 14.48 5.95 -23.09
C GLY A 102 15.41 7.13 -23.32
N ASN A 103 16.61 7.08 -22.73
CA ASN A 103 17.60 8.16 -22.80
C ASN A 103 18.61 7.99 -23.97
N GLY A 104 18.65 6.83 -24.61
CA GLY A 104 19.58 6.53 -25.71
C GLY A 104 20.96 6.04 -25.26
N ASN A 105 21.15 5.74 -23.97
CA ASN A 105 22.43 5.36 -23.39
C ASN A 105 22.38 3.94 -22.78
N SER A 106 22.42 2.93 -23.64
CA SER A 106 22.37 1.51 -23.22
C SER A 106 23.54 1.06 -22.37
N ASP A 107 24.64 1.83 -22.32
CA ASP A 107 25.81 1.53 -21.50
C ASP A 107 25.56 1.75 -19.99
N GLU A 108 24.49 2.47 -19.66
CA GLU A 108 24.04 2.69 -18.28
C GLU A 108 23.35 1.47 -17.67
N GLY A 109 23.04 0.42 -18.43
CA GLY A 109 22.54 -0.84 -17.90
C GLY A 109 21.31 -1.40 -18.59
N VAL A 110 20.80 -2.51 -18.05
CA VAL A 110 19.72 -3.33 -18.63
C VAL A 110 18.43 -2.56 -18.88
N PHE A 111 18.17 -1.51 -18.15
CA PHE A 111 16.94 -0.74 -18.26
C PHE A 111 17.09 0.54 -19.09
N HIS A 112 18.25 0.81 -19.65
CA HIS A 112 18.53 1.97 -20.50
C HIS A 112 18.52 1.56 -21.97
N THR A 113 17.59 2.13 -22.75
CA THR A 113 17.48 1.78 -24.16
C THR A 113 18.53 2.50 -25.01
N ASN A 114 18.87 1.91 -26.16
CA ASN A 114 19.77 2.52 -27.14
C ASN A 114 19.08 3.56 -28.05
N PHE A 115 17.90 4.02 -27.69
CA PHE A 115 17.16 5.07 -28.41
C PHE A 115 16.53 6.06 -27.43
N ASN A 116 16.38 7.30 -27.90
CA ASN A 116 15.80 8.37 -27.11
C ASN A 116 14.30 8.52 -27.45
N LEU A 117 13.44 8.56 -26.43
CA LEU A 117 12.00 8.73 -26.56
C LEU A 117 11.58 10.10 -27.08
N ASN A 118 12.38 11.13 -26.83
CA ASN A 118 12.07 12.50 -27.28
C ASN A 118 12.09 12.62 -28.81
N ASN A 119 12.80 11.72 -29.49
CA ASN A 119 12.98 11.76 -30.94
C ASN A 119 11.95 10.91 -31.69
N THR A 120 10.97 10.34 -31.02
CA THR A 120 9.99 9.42 -31.58
C THR A 120 8.58 9.71 -31.09
N ASN A 121 7.61 9.18 -31.78
CA ASN A 121 6.21 9.12 -31.33
C ASN A 121 5.64 7.70 -31.45
N PHE A 122 6.50 6.71 -31.62
CA PHE A 122 6.14 5.31 -31.77
C PHE A 122 7.00 4.44 -30.88
N LEU A 123 6.39 3.41 -30.30
CA LEU A 123 7.04 2.40 -29.51
C LEU A 123 6.40 1.04 -29.78
N ALA A 124 7.20 -0.01 -29.86
CA ALA A 124 6.73 -1.38 -29.97
C ALA A 124 7.58 -2.33 -29.13
N LEU A 125 6.92 -3.38 -28.64
CA LEU A 125 7.51 -4.50 -27.92
C LEU A 125 7.34 -5.76 -28.76
N PHE A 126 8.45 -6.45 -29.03
CA PHE A 126 8.48 -7.72 -29.75
C PHE A 126 8.93 -8.85 -28.83
N SER A 127 8.44 -10.04 -29.14
CA SER A 127 8.86 -11.29 -28.48
C SER A 127 10.35 -11.56 -28.74
N SER A 128 10.90 -12.53 -28.03
CA SER A 128 12.29 -13.01 -28.13
C SER A 128 12.66 -13.54 -29.53
N ASP A 129 11.69 -13.91 -30.35
CA ASP A 129 11.90 -14.26 -31.77
C ASP A 129 12.25 -13.03 -32.64
N GLY A 130 11.98 -11.82 -32.14
CA GLY A 130 12.18 -10.55 -32.83
C GLY A 130 11.29 -10.38 -34.05
N LYS A 131 10.18 -11.12 -34.14
CA LYS A 131 9.21 -11.09 -35.26
C LYS A 131 7.79 -10.92 -34.74
N THR A 132 7.43 -11.57 -33.67
CA THR A 132 6.08 -11.50 -33.09
C THR A 132 5.90 -10.20 -32.34
N LEU A 133 5.03 -9.33 -32.87
CA LEU A 133 4.63 -8.09 -32.20
C LEU A 133 3.74 -8.42 -31.00
N ILE A 134 4.16 -8.00 -29.82
CA ILE A 134 3.41 -8.16 -28.59
C ILE A 134 2.46 -6.98 -28.40
N ASP A 135 3.02 -5.77 -28.40
CA ASP A 135 2.25 -4.55 -28.22
C ASP A 135 2.92 -3.38 -28.95
N SER A 136 2.14 -2.40 -29.35
CA SER A 136 2.66 -1.18 -29.98
C SER A 136 1.75 -0.01 -29.74
N ILE A 137 2.33 1.20 -29.72
CA ILE A 137 1.61 2.43 -29.50
C ILE A 137 2.22 3.59 -30.27
N THR A 138 1.36 4.43 -30.81
CA THR A 138 1.71 5.76 -31.30
C THR A 138 1.21 6.78 -30.32
N PHE A 139 2.09 7.62 -29.80
CA PHE A 139 1.78 8.61 -28.77
C PHE A 139 1.97 10.04 -29.28
N PRO A 140 1.32 11.04 -28.66
CA PRO A 140 1.44 12.43 -29.04
C PRO A 140 2.87 12.96 -28.84
N LYS A 141 3.33 13.79 -29.79
CA LYS A 141 4.58 14.55 -29.61
C LYS A 141 4.34 15.77 -28.71
N GLY A 142 5.39 16.19 -27.99
CA GLY A 142 5.35 17.43 -27.22
C GLY A 142 4.47 17.35 -25.99
N LEU A 143 4.46 16.21 -25.31
CA LEU A 143 3.83 16.08 -24.00
C LEU A 143 4.45 17.10 -23.01
N LYS A 144 3.61 17.68 -22.16
CA LYS A 144 4.06 18.62 -21.13
C LYS A 144 4.96 17.90 -20.10
N GLU A 145 5.69 18.68 -19.34
CA GLU A 145 6.52 18.16 -18.25
C GLU A 145 5.71 17.32 -17.27
N ASN A 146 6.21 16.12 -16.98
CA ASN A 146 5.62 15.14 -16.07
C ASN A 146 4.19 14.68 -16.42
N ILE A 147 3.76 14.97 -17.66
CA ILE A 147 2.51 14.44 -18.22
C ILE A 147 2.86 13.25 -19.09
N SER A 148 2.34 12.11 -18.74
CA SER A 148 2.51 10.86 -19.46
C SER A 148 1.37 10.58 -20.44
N TYR A 149 1.61 9.66 -21.35
CA TYR A 149 0.60 9.02 -22.17
C TYR A 149 0.43 7.59 -21.65
N ALA A 150 -0.72 7.32 -21.05
CA ALA A 150 -0.95 6.12 -20.25
C ALA A 150 -2.24 5.40 -20.64
N ARG A 151 -2.25 4.06 -20.53
CA ARG A 151 -3.48 3.27 -20.62
C ARG A 151 -4.42 3.67 -19.49
N ILE A 152 -5.73 3.69 -19.74
CA ILE A 152 -6.75 3.99 -18.71
C ILE A 152 -6.66 2.97 -17.57
N ASN A 153 -6.45 1.71 -17.91
CA ASN A 153 -6.07 0.63 -17.03
C ASN A 153 -5.24 -0.40 -17.80
N ALA A 154 -4.53 -1.28 -17.14
CA ALA A 154 -3.60 -2.23 -17.74
C ALA A 154 -4.25 -3.18 -18.77
N ASP A 155 -5.53 -3.49 -18.62
CA ASP A 155 -6.28 -4.39 -19.49
C ASP A 155 -6.99 -3.65 -20.64
N SER A 156 -6.99 -2.30 -20.64
CA SER A 156 -7.67 -1.47 -21.66
C SER A 156 -6.77 -1.14 -22.85
N ASP A 157 -7.38 -0.99 -24.02
CA ASP A 157 -6.71 -0.44 -25.22
C ASP A 157 -6.88 1.08 -25.35
N SER A 158 -7.62 1.70 -24.43
CA SER A 158 -7.84 3.14 -24.40
C SER A 158 -6.72 3.85 -23.66
N TRP A 159 -6.26 4.97 -24.23
CA TRP A 159 -5.15 5.77 -23.71
C TRP A 159 -5.61 7.19 -23.40
N LYS A 160 -4.90 7.82 -22.48
CA LYS A 160 -5.10 9.22 -22.07
C LYS A 160 -3.78 9.90 -21.75
N THR A 161 -3.80 11.22 -21.67
CA THR A 161 -2.72 12.00 -21.08
C THR A 161 -3.10 12.37 -19.65
N ASP A 162 -2.20 12.09 -18.70
CA ASP A 162 -2.41 12.39 -17.26
C ASP A 162 -1.06 12.60 -16.57
N ASN A 163 -1.10 12.95 -15.28
CA ASN A 163 0.11 12.97 -14.47
C ASN A 163 0.77 11.58 -14.45
N ALA A 164 2.09 11.57 -14.55
CA ALA A 164 2.87 10.35 -14.54
C ALA A 164 2.70 9.56 -13.24
N THR A 165 2.53 8.24 -13.39
CA THR A 165 2.29 7.31 -12.26
C THR A 165 3.25 6.13 -12.28
N PRO A 166 4.60 6.35 -12.25
CA PRO A 166 5.59 5.30 -12.43
C PRO A 166 5.43 4.19 -11.40
N LEU A 167 5.36 2.93 -11.86
CA LEU A 167 5.20 1.70 -11.08
C LEU A 167 3.87 1.58 -10.30
N PHE A 168 2.87 2.38 -10.67
CA PHE A 168 1.54 2.35 -10.08
C PHE A 168 0.45 2.22 -11.14
N LYS A 169 -0.78 1.98 -10.71
CA LYS A 169 -1.94 1.94 -11.60
C LYS A 169 -2.27 3.32 -12.17
N ASN A 170 -2.54 3.39 -13.47
CA ASN A 170 -2.99 4.59 -14.19
C ASN A 170 -4.46 4.90 -13.86
N GLU A 171 -4.80 5.19 -12.63
CA GLU A 171 -6.19 5.47 -12.26
C GLU A 171 -6.64 6.84 -12.77
N LEU A 172 -7.82 6.88 -13.41
CA LEU A 172 -8.46 8.10 -13.96
C LEU A 172 -8.83 9.14 -12.92
N ASN A 173 -8.88 8.74 -11.70
CA ASN A 173 -9.06 9.59 -10.55
C ASN A 173 -7.97 9.21 -9.54
N HIS A 174 -7.00 10.07 -9.35
CA HIS A 174 -6.45 10.24 -8.03
C HIS A 174 -7.67 10.55 -7.13
N LYS A 175 -8.37 9.52 -6.66
CA LYS A 175 -9.13 9.69 -5.44
C LYS A 175 -8.09 10.15 -4.44
N LYS A 176 -8.01 11.49 -4.29
CA LYS A 176 -7.17 12.10 -3.28
C LYS A 176 -7.28 11.21 -2.07
N SER A 177 -6.18 10.72 -1.57
CA SER A 177 -6.18 9.85 -0.40
C SER A 177 -7.02 10.53 0.67
N THR A 178 -7.64 9.79 1.56
CA THR A 178 -8.43 10.40 2.64
C THR A 178 -7.60 11.42 3.40
N GLY A 179 -6.28 11.21 3.53
CA GLY A 179 -5.34 12.16 4.13
C GLY A 179 -5.14 13.44 3.32
N GLU A 180 -5.05 13.36 1.98
CA GLU A 180 -4.95 14.55 1.12
C GLU A 180 -6.23 15.37 1.12
N LYS A 181 -7.40 14.72 1.08
CA LYS A 181 -8.70 15.39 1.24
C LYS A 181 -8.79 16.07 2.60
N PHE A 182 -8.28 15.41 3.63
CA PHE A 182 -8.28 15.94 4.98
C PHE A 182 -7.36 17.16 5.09
N LYS A 183 -6.14 17.11 4.52
CA LYS A 183 -5.19 18.22 4.49
C LYS A 183 -5.74 19.42 3.70
N GLU A 184 -6.56 19.19 2.67
CA GLU A 184 -7.20 20.25 1.89
C GLU A 184 -8.34 20.93 2.67
N LEU A 185 -9.11 20.14 3.44
CA LEU A 185 -10.23 20.64 4.28
C LEU A 185 -9.75 21.26 5.59
N ASP A 186 -8.68 20.79 6.17
CA ASP A 186 -8.12 21.27 7.43
C ASP A 186 -6.58 21.35 7.38
N PRO A 187 -6.02 22.30 6.62
CA PRO A 187 -4.58 22.44 6.42
C PRO A 187 -3.80 22.65 7.72
N TYR A 188 -4.43 23.20 8.74
CA TYR A 188 -3.84 23.54 10.04
C TYR A 188 -4.23 22.62 11.18
N GLY A 189 -5.06 21.62 10.95
CA GLY A 189 -5.58 20.73 11.99
C GLY A 189 -6.56 21.39 12.97
N ALA A 190 -7.04 22.61 12.65
CA ALA A 190 -7.92 23.38 13.51
C ALA A 190 -9.27 22.69 13.71
N GLY A 191 -9.85 22.13 12.65
CA GLY A 191 -11.11 21.41 12.71
C GLY A 191 -11.04 20.18 13.62
N MET A 192 -9.95 19.40 13.51
CA MET A 192 -9.72 18.24 14.39
C MET A 192 -9.58 18.65 15.85
N THR A 193 -8.87 19.75 16.12
CA THR A 193 -8.68 20.24 17.47
C THR A 193 -10.00 20.65 18.11
N VAL A 194 -10.86 21.36 17.36
CA VAL A 194 -12.19 21.77 17.84
C VAL A 194 -13.07 20.55 18.12
N ILE A 195 -13.10 19.56 17.20
CA ILE A 195 -13.90 18.34 17.40
C ILE A 195 -13.42 17.59 18.63
N ALA A 196 -12.12 17.33 18.78
CA ALA A 196 -11.55 16.63 19.92
C ALA A 196 -11.88 17.32 21.23
N THR A 197 -11.70 18.65 21.29
CA THR A 197 -12.01 19.44 22.47
C THR A 197 -13.50 19.41 22.83
N THR A 198 -14.37 19.51 21.80
CA THR A 198 -15.82 19.45 21.99
C THR A 198 -16.28 18.10 22.57
N VAL A 199 -15.71 16.98 22.09
CA VAL A 199 -16.02 15.64 22.61
C VAL A 199 -15.65 15.52 24.09
N VAL A 200 -14.47 16.05 24.48
CA VAL A 200 -14.04 16.03 25.89
C VAL A 200 -14.97 16.86 26.76
N PHE A 201 -15.33 18.07 26.34
CA PHE A 201 -16.27 18.91 27.11
C PHE A 201 -17.65 18.27 27.21
N LEU A 202 -18.13 17.66 26.14
CA LEU A 202 -19.43 16.96 26.15
C LEU A 202 -19.40 15.78 27.13
N ALA A 203 -18.32 15.01 27.17
CA ALA A 203 -18.16 13.93 28.13
C ALA A 203 -18.16 14.46 29.60
N LEU A 204 -17.48 15.57 29.85
CA LEU A 204 -17.46 16.21 31.19
C LEU A 204 -18.84 16.73 31.61
N ILE A 205 -19.60 17.33 30.67
CA ILE A 205 -20.97 17.78 30.92
C ILE A 205 -21.88 16.59 31.26
N LEU A 206 -21.79 15.49 30.49
CA LEU A 206 -22.57 14.28 30.77
C LEU A 206 -22.24 13.70 32.15
N LEU A 207 -20.95 13.68 32.51
CA LEU A 207 -20.48 13.22 33.82
C LEU A 207 -21.02 14.12 34.94
N TYR A 208 -20.97 15.45 34.73
CA TYR A 208 -21.56 16.40 35.69
C TYR A 208 -23.06 16.17 35.89
N ILE A 209 -23.82 16.00 34.78
CA ILE A 209 -25.26 15.73 34.85
C ILE A 209 -25.53 14.43 35.56
N PHE A 210 -24.74 13.37 35.28
CA PHE A 210 -24.86 12.08 35.95
C PHE A 210 -24.68 12.21 37.47
N PHE A 211 -23.61 12.86 37.92
CA PHE A 211 -23.38 13.06 39.36
C PHE A 211 -24.43 13.97 40.03
N LYS A 212 -24.92 15.00 39.34
CA LYS A 212 -25.98 15.87 39.82
C LYS A 212 -27.29 15.09 40.02
N ILE A 213 -27.67 14.25 39.06
CA ILE A 213 -28.87 13.42 39.15
C ILE A 213 -28.69 12.38 40.25
N SER A 214 -27.57 11.69 40.29
CA SER A 214 -27.24 10.71 41.32
C SER A 214 -27.27 11.32 42.72
N GLY A 215 -26.64 12.48 42.91
CA GLY A 215 -26.66 13.20 44.20
C GLY A 215 -28.08 13.59 44.64
N ASN A 216 -28.93 14.02 43.73
CA ASN A 216 -30.34 14.35 44.04
C ASN A 216 -31.15 13.12 44.45
N ILE A 217 -30.90 11.95 43.82
CA ILE A 217 -31.56 10.68 44.15
C ILE A 217 -31.18 10.25 45.57
N PHE A 218 -29.88 10.32 45.91
CA PHE A 218 -29.41 9.95 47.26
C PHE A 218 -29.90 10.93 48.29
N LYS A 219 -30.00 12.25 48.01
CA LYS A 219 -30.55 13.23 48.95
C LYS A 219 -32.03 12.99 49.23
N LYS A 220 -32.82 12.65 48.17
CA LYS A 220 -34.25 12.35 48.33
C LYS A 220 -34.50 11.02 49.05
N SER A 221 -33.56 10.07 49.01
CA SER A 221 -33.63 8.83 49.76
C SER A 221 -33.44 9.04 51.28
N ASN A 222 -32.63 10.03 51.64
CA ASN A 222 -32.38 10.34 53.08
C ASN A 222 -33.47 11.23 53.69
N GLU A 223 -34.27 11.96 52.90
CA GLU A 223 -35.40 12.76 53.41
C GLU A 223 -36.64 11.92 53.77
N ASN A 224 -36.70 10.65 53.38
CA ASN A 224 -37.79 9.74 53.72
C ASN A 224 -37.51 8.84 54.94
N GLU A 225 -36.35 9.04 55.62
CA GLU A 225 -35.97 8.29 56.84
C GLU A 225 -36.13 9.06 58.14
N ASP A 226 -36.81 10.22 58.10
CA ASP A 226 -37.03 11.02 59.33
C ASP A 226 -38.14 10.47 60.27
N ASP A 227 -38.55 9.21 60.13
CA ASP A 227 -39.54 8.60 60.98
C ASP A 227 -39.01 7.34 61.75
N LYS A 228 -37.75 7.42 62.27
CA LYS A 228 -37.22 6.48 63.27
C LYS A 228 -36.46 7.19 64.36
N THR A 229 -37.12 8.13 64.99
CA THR A 229 -36.73 8.76 66.22
C THR A 229 -37.04 7.82 67.37
N ASP A 230 -36.15 6.92 67.72
CA ASP A 230 -36.07 6.45 69.14
C ASP A 230 -34.79 5.63 69.47
N ILE A 231 -33.96 5.29 68.46
CA ILE A 231 -32.74 4.53 68.73
C ILE A 231 -31.54 5.46 69.00
N THR A 232 -31.59 6.69 68.53
CA THR A 232 -30.49 7.67 68.66
C THR A 232 -30.36 8.24 70.05
N LYS A 233 -31.41 8.18 70.88
CA LYS A 233 -31.36 8.63 72.30
C LYS A 233 -30.72 7.63 73.24
N ILE A 234 -30.67 6.35 72.89
CA ILE A 234 -30.05 5.29 73.70
C ILE A 234 -28.54 5.20 73.41
N ILE A 235 -28.08 5.57 72.23
CA ILE A 235 -26.67 5.51 71.88
C ILE A 235 -25.92 6.76 72.39
N SER A 236 -26.59 7.91 72.46
CA SER A 236 -25.96 9.17 72.95
C SER A 236 -25.55 9.18 74.38
N ALA A 237 -25.97 8.16 75.20
CA ALA A 237 -25.63 8.10 76.62
C ALA A 237 -24.42 7.17 76.94
N LYS A 238 -23.87 6.49 75.94
CA LYS A 238 -22.76 5.54 76.24
C LYS A 238 -21.70 5.64 75.10
N GLY A 239 -20.88 6.66 75.14
CA GLY A 239 -19.62 6.57 74.46
C GLY A 239 -19.26 7.71 73.52
N LYS A 240 -19.14 8.89 74.00
CA LYS A 240 -18.51 10.00 73.34
C LYS A 240 -17.02 9.75 72.98
N ASN A 241 -16.48 8.62 73.46
CA ASN A 241 -15.09 8.24 73.21
C ASN A 241 -14.89 7.00 72.31
N SER A 242 -15.97 6.29 71.88
CA SER A 242 -15.80 5.09 71.04
C SER A 242 -15.77 5.41 69.56
N GLU A 243 -16.59 6.35 69.10
CA GLU A 243 -16.62 6.74 67.68
C GLU A 243 -15.31 7.44 67.25
N GLU A 244 -14.76 8.33 68.08
CA GLU A 244 -13.46 8.95 67.83
C GLU A 244 -12.34 7.91 67.81
N ASN A 245 -12.41 6.90 68.67
CA ASN A 245 -11.43 5.81 68.69
C ASN A 245 -11.57 4.89 67.46
N GLU A 246 -12.78 4.61 66.93
CA GLU A 246 -13.03 3.82 65.70
C GLU A 246 -12.60 4.57 64.49
N ILE A 247 -12.89 5.87 64.43
CA ILE A 247 -12.43 6.73 63.29
C ILE A 247 -10.91 6.82 63.31
N ASN A 248 -10.29 7.05 64.44
CA ASN A 248 -8.84 7.10 64.54
C ASN A 248 -8.19 5.75 64.26
N ALA A 249 -8.82 4.62 64.60
CA ALA A 249 -8.36 3.28 64.22
C ALA A 249 -8.48 3.02 62.71
N ALA A 250 -9.58 3.47 62.08
CA ALA A 250 -9.78 3.35 60.64
C ALA A 250 -8.76 4.20 59.87
N ILE A 251 -8.48 5.42 60.31
CA ILE A 251 -7.47 6.30 59.74
C ILE A 251 -6.07 5.69 59.89
N ALA A 252 -5.72 5.20 61.08
CA ALA A 252 -4.42 4.57 61.33
C ALA A 252 -4.24 3.30 60.50
N MET A 253 -5.28 2.48 60.31
CA MET A 253 -5.24 1.30 59.47
C MET A 253 -5.10 1.66 57.97
N SER A 254 -5.79 2.71 57.53
CA SER A 254 -5.67 3.21 56.13
C SER A 254 -4.26 3.72 55.82
N ILE A 255 -3.66 4.46 56.77
CA ILE A 255 -2.28 4.95 56.65
C ILE A 255 -1.29 3.77 56.63
N HIS A 256 -1.49 2.80 57.54
CA HIS A 256 -0.64 1.61 57.60
C HIS A 256 -0.72 0.76 56.34
N LEU A 257 -1.90 0.59 55.75
CA LEU A 257 -2.07 -0.10 54.47
C LEU A 257 -1.41 0.68 53.35
N PHE A 258 -1.56 2.01 53.31
CA PHE A 258 -0.92 2.87 52.31
C PHE A 258 0.61 2.83 52.42
N GLU A 259 1.19 2.88 53.62
CA GLU A 259 2.64 2.75 53.80
C GLU A 259 3.15 1.36 53.44
N ASN A 260 2.40 0.30 53.65
CA ASN A 260 2.79 -1.05 53.23
C ASN A 260 2.63 -1.31 51.75
N GLU A 261 1.66 -0.69 51.06
CA GLU A 261 1.52 -0.74 49.63
C GLU A 261 2.58 0.13 48.89
N ALA A 262 2.99 1.26 49.50
CA ALA A 262 3.98 2.14 48.90
C ALA A 262 5.42 1.59 48.94
N HIS A 263 5.67 0.46 49.61
CA HIS A 263 6.98 -0.16 49.71
C HIS A 263 7.16 -1.43 48.87
N VAL A 264 6.46 -1.60 47.77
CA VAL A 264 7.03 -2.39 46.67
C VAL A 264 8.19 -1.58 46.14
N LYS A 265 9.41 -1.87 46.62
CA LYS A 265 10.64 -1.34 46.06
C LYS A 265 10.67 -1.71 44.57
N GLU A 266 10.19 -0.83 43.73
CA GLU A 266 10.51 -0.89 42.32
C GLU A 266 12.02 -0.86 42.21
N SER A 267 12.60 -1.99 41.83
CA SER A 267 14.03 -2.03 41.51
C SER A 267 14.22 -1.11 40.32
N ASN A 268 15.03 -0.07 40.46
CA ASN A 268 15.46 0.83 39.38
C ASN A 268 16.24 0.11 38.25
N ILE A 269 16.09 -1.19 38.13
CA ILE A 269 16.70 -2.02 37.09
C ILE A 269 15.62 -2.32 36.06
N LEU A 270 15.59 -1.51 35.02
CA LEU A 270 14.83 -1.81 33.80
C LEU A 270 15.44 -3.05 33.14
N THR A 271 14.97 -4.24 33.47
CA THR A 271 15.35 -5.47 32.77
C THR A 271 14.60 -5.48 31.43
N ILE A 272 15.17 -4.87 30.39
CA ILE A 272 14.73 -5.07 29.02
C ILE A 272 15.10 -6.51 28.65
N SER A 273 14.16 -7.42 28.82
CA SER A 273 14.26 -8.76 28.28
C SER A 273 14.28 -8.67 26.76
N GLN A 274 15.45 -8.89 26.15
CA GLN A 274 15.55 -9.01 24.69
C GLN A 274 14.84 -10.29 24.26
N ASN A 275 13.61 -10.15 23.79
CA ASN A 275 12.89 -11.25 23.16
C ASN A 275 13.65 -11.64 21.88
N LYS A 276 14.34 -12.78 21.90
CA LYS A 276 15.13 -13.30 20.77
C LYS A 276 14.30 -13.61 19.53
N ASN A 277 12.99 -13.66 19.64
CA ASN A 277 12.05 -14.03 18.58
C ASN A 277 11.16 -12.86 18.10
N SER A 278 11.58 -11.61 18.30
CA SER A 278 10.85 -10.46 17.77
C SER A 278 10.90 -10.47 16.23
N ALA A 279 9.73 -10.42 15.59
CA ALA A 279 9.59 -10.35 14.12
C ALA A 279 10.31 -9.15 13.48
N TRP A 280 10.67 -8.13 14.26
CA TRP A 280 11.42 -6.95 13.83
C TRP A 280 12.93 -7.21 13.76
N LYS A 281 13.43 -8.28 14.36
CA LYS A 281 14.86 -8.61 14.40
C LYS A 281 15.31 -9.47 13.22
N THR A 282 14.39 -9.99 12.42
CA THR A 282 14.66 -10.85 11.25
C THR A 282 14.86 -10.08 9.94
N LYS A 283 14.74 -8.74 9.93
CA LYS A 283 15.21 -7.94 8.80
C LYS A 283 16.72 -7.79 8.87
N ASN A 284 17.42 -8.81 8.39
CA ASN A 284 18.86 -8.75 8.13
C ASN A 284 19.14 -7.79 6.98
N TYR A 285 19.44 -6.52 7.28
CA TYR A 285 20.00 -5.55 6.32
C TYR A 285 21.50 -5.76 6.06
N THR A 286 22.11 -6.83 6.59
CA THR A 286 23.58 -7.01 6.58
C THR A 286 24.11 -7.94 5.49
N THR A 287 23.31 -8.34 4.49
CA THR A 287 23.78 -9.23 3.41
C THR A 287 24.14 -8.53 2.11
N PHE A 288 24.15 -7.18 2.05
CA PHE A 288 24.51 -6.49 0.82
C PHE A 288 25.92 -5.87 0.76
N PHE A 289 26.74 -6.01 1.79
CA PHE A 289 28.14 -5.55 1.72
C PHE A 289 29.06 -6.60 2.31
N LYS A 290 29.35 -7.68 1.58
CA LYS A 290 30.56 -8.44 1.71
C LYS A 290 31.48 -8.07 0.54
N LYS A 291 32.41 -7.17 0.80
CA LYS A 291 33.59 -6.93 -0.01
C LYS A 291 34.47 -8.19 0.05
N GLU A 292 34.73 -8.74 -1.08
CA GLU A 292 36.06 -9.32 -1.38
C GLU A 292 36.74 -8.50 -2.45
#